data_696c1b11515d2b4ca376a0ee90376444
#
_entry.id   696c1b11515d2b4ca376a0ee90376444
#
_cell.length_a   1.000
_cell.length_b   1.000
_cell.length_c   1.000
_cell.angle_alpha   90.00
_cell.angle_beta   90.00
_cell.angle_gamma   90.00
#
_symmetry.space_group_name_H-M   'P 1'
#
loop_
_entity.id
_entity.type
_entity.pdbx_description
1 polymer ?
#
loop_
_entity_poly.entity_id
_entity_poly.type
_entity_poly.pdbx_seq_one_letter_code
_entity_poly.pdbx_strand_id
1 'polypeptide(L)'
;MSDYNNKDLIHIKNGDFECLKFRILEKYSDKITHMITLRHGGVSNGVYSSLNIRTVGKDNIKNVYKNLDIMCENMKIKRDDVYKAKKNHTYNILILDNDNKKEYNFNNLSGECYDGYITNKSNINTLVTTADCNPIIIYDPVNNIFANVHSGWKGTLKRISKKAAVIMHDKFNSKFEDMIVCIGPSIRKCCFTSLEDEFKDKFVEVFHNEDEYITKDKDGKYHFDLIYVIKNDLEKLGIKEENIKVANICTCCNEEDFYSFRKATMRNDDDYATFATIVGLI
;
A
#
# COMPACT_ATOMS: atom_id res chain seq x y z
N MET A 1 -20.87 8.36 5.84
CA MET A 1 -19.92 7.59 5.03
C MET A 1 -19.50 8.43 3.84
N SER A 2 -18.20 8.61 3.66
CA SER A 2 -17.65 9.41 2.55
C SER A 2 -17.87 8.69 1.21
N ASP A 3 -18.07 9.42 0.13
CA ASP A 3 -18.01 8.88 -1.23
C ASP A 3 -16.68 9.26 -1.85
N TYR A 4 -15.87 8.25 -2.18
CA TYR A 4 -14.55 8.43 -2.76
C TYR A 4 -14.51 8.32 -4.28
N ASN A 5 -15.66 8.22 -4.94
CA ASN A 5 -15.73 8.25 -6.41
C ASN A 5 -15.22 9.58 -6.94
N ASN A 6 -14.23 9.52 -7.84
CA ASN A 6 -13.68 10.69 -8.52
C ASN A 6 -13.06 10.30 -9.88
N LYS A 7 -12.32 11.20 -10.50
CA LYS A 7 -11.67 10.95 -11.80
C LYS A 7 -10.63 9.81 -11.78
N ASP A 8 -10.04 9.51 -10.62
CA ASP A 8 -8.97 8.51 -10.47
C ASP A 8 -9.42 7.26 -9.72
N LEU A 9 -10.47 7.35 -8.89
CA LEU A 9 -10.94 6.29 -8.01
C LEU A 9 -12.37 5.85 -8.31
N ILE A 10 -12.63 4.56 -8.07
CA ILE A 10 -13.95 3.95 -7.98
C ILE A 10 -14.13 3.47 -6.54
N HIS A 11 -15.19 3.90 -5.89
CA HIS A 11 -15.61 3.40 -4.58
C HIS A 11 -16.67 2.33 -4.78
N ILE A 12 -16.41 1.12 -4.35
CA ILE A 12 -17.28 -0.04 -4.47
C ILE A 12 -17.87 -0.36 -3.11
N LYS A 13 -19.21 -0.52 -3.06
CA LYS A 13 -19.97 -0.94 -1.88
C LYS A 13 -20.72 -2.22 -2.21
N ASN A 14 -20.54 -3.25 -1.38
CA ASN A 14 -21.25 -4.52 -1.47
C ASN A 14 -21.74 -4.91 -0.07
N GLY A 15 -22.99 -4.56 0.26
CA GLY A 15 -23.49 -4.60 1.63
C GLY A 15 -22.65 -3.66 2.50
N ASP A 16 -22.12 -4.20 3.61
CA ASP A 16 -21.24 -3.45 4.51
C ASP A 16 -19.78 -3.44 4.05
N PHE A 17 -19.39 -4.28 3.09
CA PHE A 17 -18.04 -4.31 2.55
C PHE A 17 -17.80 -3.13 1.61
N GLU A 18 -16.67 -2.43 1.82
CA GLU A 18 -16.29 -1.29 1.00
C GLU A 18 -14.82 -1.38 0.57
N CYS A 19 -14.56 -1.00 -0.69
CA CYS A 19 -13.21 -0.94 -1.23
C CYS A 19 -13.05 0.13 -2.30
N LEU A 20 -11.79 0.44 -2.61
CA LEU A 20 -11.41 1.35 -3.68
C LEU A 20 -10.68 0.61 -4.79
N LYS A 21 -10.87 1.09 -6.02
CA LYS A 21 -10.10 0.71 -7.20
C LYS A 21 -9.61 1.96 -7.93
N PHE A 22 -8.48 1.85 -8.62
CA PHE A 22 -7.99 2.91 -9.50
C PHE A 22 -8.57 2.75 -10.91
N ARG A 23 -9.23 3.78 -11.45
CA ARG A 23 -9.84 3.77 -12.79
C ARG A 23 -8.84 3.48 -13.90
N ILE A 24 -7.60 3.92 -13.75
CA ILE A 24 -6.56 3.69 -14.75
C ILE A 24 -6.25 2.19 -14.91
N LEU A 25 -6.27 1.41 -13.81
CA LEU A 25 -6.05 -0.04 -13.84
C LEU A 25 -7.28 -0.81 -14.33
N GLU A 26 -8.49 -0.28 -14.14
CA GLU A 26 -9.71 -0.92 -14.64
C GLU A 26 -9.78 -0.94 -16.19
N LYS A 27 -8.97 -0.16 -16.88
CA LYS A 27 -8.78 -0.26 -18.34
C LYS A 27 -8.13 -1.58 -18.76
N TYR A 28 -7.51 -2.28 -17.82
CA TYR A 28 -6.83 -3.57 -17.99
C TYR A 28 -7.46 -4.65 -17.12
N SER A 29 -8.76 -4.53 -16.84
CA SER A 29 -9.50 -5.46 -15.98
C SER A 29 -9.59 -6.89 -16.50
N ASP A 30 -9.20 -7.13 -17.76
CA ASP A 30 -9.01 -8.44 -18.38
C ASP A 30 -7.63 -9.06 -18.08
N LYS A 31 -6.68 -8.30 -17.53
CA LYS A 31 -5.29 -8.72 -17.25
C LYS A 31 -4.91 -8.62 -15.78
N ILE A 32 -5.37 -7.58 -15.09
CA ILE A 32 -5.02 -7.31 -13.70
C ILE A 32 -6.27 -7.04 -12.86
N THR A 33 -6.30 -7.59 -11.67
CA THR A 33 -7.29 -7.24 -10.65
C THR A 33 -6.61 -6.61 -9.45
N HIS A 34 -7.26 -5.63 -8.82
CA HIS A 34 -6.74 -4.97 -7.62
C HIS A 34 -7.88 -4.47 -6.74
N MET A 35 -7.56 -4.27 -5.46
CA MET A 35 -8.48 -3.75 -4.47
C MET A 35 -7.71 -3.11 -3.33
N ILE A 36 -8.22 -1.99 -2.80
CA ILE A 36 -7.80 -1.40 -1.54
C ILE A 36 -9.01 -1.38 -0.63
N THR A 37 -8.99 -2.15 0.47
CA THR A 37 -10.14 -2.24 1.37
C THR A 37 -10.28 -0.99 2.23
N LEU A 38 -11.51 -0.63 2.58
CA LEU A 38 -11.80 0.21 3.73
C LEU A 38 -11.82 -0.67 4.98
N ARG A 39 -12.13 -0.08 6.14
CA ARG A 39 -12.23 -0.82 7.41
C ARG A 39 -13.58 -1.49 7.65
N HIS A 40 -14.52 -1.39 6.70
CA HIS A 40 -15.90 -1.81 6.82
C HIS A 40 -16.17 -3.24 6.34
N GLY A 41 -17.25 -3.85 6.84
CA GLY A 41 -17.77 -5.14 6.36
C GLY A 41 -17.04 -6.38 6.87
N GLY A 42 -16.24 -6.25 7.93
CA GLY A 42 -15.58 -7.38 8.57
C GLY A 42 -16.24 -7.83 9.86
N VAL A 43 -15.58 -8.75 10.57
CA VAL A 43 -16.09 -9.39 11.79
C VAL A 43 -15.28 -9.09 13.05
N SER A 44 -14.20 -8.32 12.94
CA SER A 44 -13.38 -7.92 14.10
C SER A 44 -14.08 -6.83 14.91
N ASN A 45 -13.73 -6.72 16.20
CA ASN A 45 -14.37 -5.81 17.15
C ASN A 45 -13.37 -4.88 17.82
N GLY A 46 -13.86 -3.87 18.56
CA GLY A 46 -13.05 -2.91 19.31
C GLY A 46 -12.15 -2.08 18.36
N VAL A 47 -10.88 -1.93 18.70
CA VAL A 47 -9.91 -1.16 17.89
C VAL A 47 -9.68 -1.77 16.51
N TYR A 48 -10.05 -3.03 16.30
CA TYR A 48 -9.94 -3.77 15.04
C TYR A 48 -11.20 -3.71 14.18
N SER A 49 -12.27 -3.04 14.62
CA SER A 49 -13.57 -2.99 13.95
C SER A 49 -13.45 -2.30 12.57
N SER A 50 -13.84 -2.97 11.49
CA SER A 50 -14.38 -4.33 11.43
C SER A 50 -13.54 -5.26 10.54
N LEU A 51 -12.94 -4.77 9.41
CA LEU A 51 -12.22 -5.55 8.39
C LEU A 51 -10.70 -5.51 8.62
N ASN A 52 -10.25 -5.95 9.79
CA ASN A 52 -8.83 -6.02 10.10
C ASN A 52 -8.15 -7.19 9.38
N ILE A 53 -7.04 -6.94 8.68
CA ILE A 53 -6.22 -7.95 7.97
C ILE A 53 -4.82 -8.11 8.61
N ARG A 54 -4.62 -7.55 9.79
CA ARG A 54 -3.34 -7.64 10.49
C ARG A 54 -3.21 -8.97 11.22
N THR A 55 -2.25 -9.79 10.81
CA THR A 55 -2.01 -11.14 11.38
C THR A 55 -1.14 -11.14 12.65
N VAL A 56 -0.50 -10.03 12.98
CA VAL A 56 0.29 -9.83 14.20
C VAL A 56 -0.42 -8.77 15.05
N GLY A 57 -0.71 -9.08 16.31
CA GLY A 57 -1.50 -8.19 17.17
C GLY A 57 -2.40 -9.00 18.09
N LYS A 58 -3.29 -8.30 18.82
CA LYS A 58 -4.16 -8.91 19.82
C LYS A 58 -5.54 -9.32 19.29
N ASP A 59 -5.84 -9.06 17.99
CA ASP A 59 -7.11 -9.51 17.39
C ASP A 59 -7.18 -11.04 17.35
N ASN A 60 -8.40 -11.56 17.39
CA ASN A 60 -8.60 -12.99 17.19
C ASN A 60 -8.23 -13.39 15.76
N ILE A 61 -7.24 -14.26 15.62
CA ILE A 61 -6.75 -14.71 14.32
C ILE A 61 -7.84 -15.34 13.45
N LYS A 62 -8.87 -15.94 14.04
CA LYS A 62 -10.02 -16.48 13.30
C LYS A 62 -10.83 -15.35 12.64
N ASN A 63 -10.93 -14.18 13.30
CA ASN A 63 -11.58 -13.01 12.69
C ASN A 63 -10.76 -12.49 11.51
N VAL A 64 -9.44 -12.43 11.66
CA VAL A 64 -8.53 -12.00 10.57
C VAL A 64 -8.67 -12.91 9.35
N TYR A 65 -8.73 -14.24 9.54
CA TYR A 65 -8.96 -15.19 8.43
C TYR A 65 -10.33 -15.01 7.81
N LYS A 66 -11.39 -14.80 8.61
CA LYS A 66 -12.73 -14.54 8.09
C LYS A 66 -12.81 -13.22 7.32
N ASN A 67 -12.11 -12.20 7.78
CA ASN A 67 -11.99 -10.93 7.07
C ASN A 67 -11.26 -11.13 5.72
N LEU A 68 -10.22 -11.96 5.69
CA LEU A 68 -9.53 -12.31 4.45
C LEU A 68 -10.47 -13.07 3.49
N ASP A 69 -11.30 -14.00 4.00
CA ASP A 69 -12.28 -14.72 3.18
C ASP A 69 -13.30 -13.74 2.56
N ILE A 70 -13.84 -12.80 3.36
CA ILE A 70 -14.75 -11.75 2.87
C ILE A 70 -14.09 -10.93 1.75
N MET A 71 -12.83 -10.55 1.92
CA MET A 71 -12.08 -9.81 0.90
C MET A 71 -11.88 -10.66 -0.38
N CYS A 72 -11.51 -11.93 -0.24
CA CYS A 72 -11.31 -12.84 -1.37
C CYS A 72 -12.59 -13.09 -2.15
N GLU A 73 -13.74 -13.26 -1.47
CA GLU A 73 -15.06 -13.41 -2.08
C GLU A 73 -15.42 -12.17 -2.93
N ASN A 74 -15.20 -10.95 -2.38
CA ASN A 74 -15.47 -9.70 -3.10
C ASN A 74 -14.52 -9.49 -4.30
N MET A 75 -13.34 -10.07 -4.27
CA MET A 75 -12.38 -10.01 -5.37
C MET A 75 -12.52 -11.20 -6.35
N LYS A 76 -13.31 -12.21 -6.00
CA LYS A 76 -13.50 -13.47 -6.75
C LYS A 76 -12.20 -14.25 -6.94
N ILE A 77 -11.37 -14.30 -5.91
CA ILE A 77 -10.12 -15.06 -5.85
C ILE A 77 -10.16 -16.10 -4.73
N LYS A 78 -9.28 -17.09 -4.80
CA LYS A 78 -9.15 -18.09 -3.73
C LYS A 78 -8.17 -17.56 -2.67
N ARG A 79 -8.46 -17.80 -1.39
CA ARG A 79 -7.56 -17.46 -0.29
C ARG A 79 -6.19 -18.13 -0.43
N ASP A 80 -6.13 -19.35 -0.93
CA ASP A 80 -4.89 -20.09 -1.13
C ASP A 80 -3.97 -19.48 -2.20
N ASP A 81 -4.52 -18.62 -3.06
CA ASP A 81 -3.78 -17.87 -4.07
C ASP A 81 -3.38 -16.47 -3.57
N VAL A 82 -3.51 -16.21 -2.25
CA VAL A 82 -3.09 -14.94 -1.62
C VAL A 82 -1.75 -15.14 -0.91
N TYR A 83 -0.76 -14.34 -1.28
CA TYR A 83 0.62 -14.43 -0.82
C TYR A 83 1.03 -13.17 -0.05
N LYS A 84 1.68 -13.39 1.08
CA LYS A 84 2.15 -12.34 1.97
C LYS A 84 3.40 -12.82 2.71
N ALA A 85 4.44 -12.02 2.74
CA ALA A 85 5.60 -12.23 3.59
C ALA A 85 5.48 -11.46 4.91
N LYS A 86 6.33 -11.78 5.87
CA LYS A 86 6.53 -10.94 7.05
C LYS A 86 7.05 -9.57 6.62
N LYS A 87 6.49 -8.50 7.18
CA LYS A 87 6.83 -7.11 6.87
C LYS A 87 7.52 -6.46 8.08
N ASN A 88 8.56 -5.68 7.86
CA ASN A 88 9.27 -4.98 8.93
C ASN A 88 9.91 -3.66 8.47
N HIS A 89 9.23 -2.90 7.61
CA HIS A 89 9.74 -1.62 7.08
C HIS A 89 11.15 -1.73 6.51
N THR A 90 11.41 -2.83 5.82
CA THR A 90 12.63 -3.07 5.05
C THR A 90 12.58 -2.33 3.71
N TYR A 91 13.52 -2.61 2.82
CA TYR A 91 13.40 -2.25 1.40
C TYR A 91 13.62 -3.48 0.51
N ASN A 92 13.36 -4.68 1.08
CA ASN A 92 13.46 -5.93 0.37
C ASN A 92 12.20 -6.15 -0.47
N ILE A 93 12.41 -6.58 -1.71
CA ILE A 93 11.36 -6.89 -2.67
C ILE A 93 11.51 -8.35 -3.05
N LEU A 94 10.42 -9.09 -2.90
CA LEU A 94 10.33 -10.50 -3.25
C LEU A 94 9.80 -10.63 -4.68
N ILE A 95 10.54 -11.34 -5.52
CA ILE A 95 10.03 -11.79 -6.81
C ILE A 95 9.33 -13.12 -6.56
N LEU A 96 8.00 -13.13 -6.74
CA LEU A 96 7.17 -14.31 -6.56
C LEU A 96 6.95 -15.02 -7.89
N ASP A 97 7.20 -16.33 -7.89
CA ASP A 97 6.94 -17.24 -9.01
C ASP A 97 6.33 -18.55 -8.53
N ASN A 98 6.16 -19.51 -9.44
CA ASN A 98 5.56 -20.79 -9.12
C ASN A 98 6.46 -21.69 -8.25
N ASP A 99 7.76 -21.43 -8.22
CA ASP A 99 8.73 -22.24 -7.49
C ASP A 99 8.76 -21.87 -6.01
N ASN A 100 8.75 -20.55 -5.71
CA ASN A 100 8.90 -20.03 -4.35
C ASN A 100 7.59 -19.64 -3.65
N LYS A 101 6.46 -19.47 -4.37
CA LYS A 101 5.23 -18.93 -3.79
C LYS A 101 4.69 -19.71 -2.58
N LYS A 102 4.95 -21.02 -2.49
CA LYS A 102 4.46 -21.84 -1.38
C LYS A 102 5.04 -21.45 -0.02
N GLU A 103 6.21 -20.82 0.00
CA GLU A 103 6.87 -20.34 1.22
C GLU A 103 6.19 -19.08 1.80
N TYR A 104 5.43 -18.36 0.98
CA TYR A 104 4.84 -17.05 1.30
C TYR A 104 3.31 -17.04 1.32
N ASN A 105 2.69 -18.20 1.42
CA ASN A 105 1.25 -18.32 1.62
C ASN A 105 0.84 -17.53 2.88
N PHE A 106 -0.36 -16.94 2.87
CA PHE A 106 -0.87 -16.11 3.98
C PHE A 106 -0.80 -16.78 5.35
N ASN A 107 -0.86 -18.10 5.40
CA ASN A 107 -0.77 -18.90 6.63
C ASN A 107 0.67 -19.13 7.10
N ASN A 108 1.68 -18.86 6.27
CA ASN A 108 3.10 -19.07 6.58
C ASN A 108 3.84 -17.73 6.58
N LEU A 109 3.99 -17.13 7.76
CA LEU A 109 4.72 -15.88 7.94
C LEU A 109 6.13 -16.11 8.50
N SER A 110 6.73 -17.27 8.21
CA SER A 110 8.12 -17.56 8.53
C SER A 110 9.07 -16.98 7.49
N GLY A 111 10.34 -16.83 7.85
CA GLY A 111 11.40 -16.44 6.92
C GLY A 111 11.71 -14.93 6.90
N GLU A 112 12.30 -14.49 5.81
CA GLU A 112 12.77 -13.12 5.63
C GLU A 112 11.62 -12.10 5.53
N CYS A 113 11.96 -10.85 5.87
CA CYS A 113 11.00 -9.74 5.78
C CYS A 113 11.08 -9.08 4.41
N TYR A 114 9.92 -8.91 3.78
CA TYR A 114 9.78 -8.19 2.51
C TYR A 114 8.67 -7.14 2.64
N ASP A 115 8.92 -5.99 2.07
CA ASP A 115 7.97 -4.87 2.03
C ASP A 115 7.48 -4.58 0.59
N GLY A 116 7.76 -5.46 -0.36
CA GLY A 116 7.27 -5.38 -1.73
C GLY A 116 7.33 -6.73 -2.43
N TYR A 117 6.49 -6.88 -3.43
CA TYR A 117 6.36 -8.08 -4.27
C TYR A 117 6.38 -7.69 -5.73
N ILE A 118 6.98 -8.52 -6.57
CA ILE A 118 6.92 -8.42 -8.03
C ILE A 118 6.56 -9.78 -8.58
N THR A 119 5.63 -9.86 -9.54
CA THR A 119 5.31 -11.09 -10.26
C THR A 119 4.73 -10.81 -11.64
N ASN A 120 4.99 -11.72 -12.57
CA ASN A 120 4.35 -11.81 -13.88
C ASN A 120 3.55 -13.11 -14.03
N LYS A 121 3.19 -13.74 -12.90
CA LYS A 121 2.45 -15.01 -12.90
C LYS A 121 1.00 -14.79 -12.55
N SER A 122 0.09 -15.39 -13.33
CA SER A 122 -1.32 -15.52 -12.98
C SER A 122 -1.50 -16.38 -11.72
N ASN A 123 -2.62 -16.23 -11.03
CA ASN A 123 -2.93 -16.96 -9.79
C ASN A 123 -1.91 -16.72 -8.64
N ILE A 124 -1.25 -15.59 -8.68
CA ILE A 124 -0.46 -15.04 -7.57
C ILE A 124 -1.05 -13.68 -7.20
N ASN A 125 -1.80 -13.64 -6.11
CA ASN A 125 -2.34 -12.39 -5.57
C ASN A 125 -1.49 -11.95 -4.39
N THR A 126 -0.84 -10.81 -4.48
CA THR A 126 0.02 -10.30 -3.41
C THR A 126 -0.74 -9.37 -2.50
N LEU A 127 -0.49 -9.46 -1.21
CA LEU A 127 -1.16 -8.69 -0.17
C LEU A 127 -0.19 -7.79 0.58
N VAL A 128 -0.44 -6.50 0.55
CA VAL A 128 0.21 -5.49 1.39
C VAL A 128 -0.81 -4.95 2.39
N THR A 129 -0.42 -4.80 3.65
CA THR A 129 -1.28 -4.23 4.70
C THR A 129 -0.69 -2.94 5.21
N THR A 130 -1.54 -1.91 5.38
CA THR A 130 -1.12 -0.58 5.83
C THR A 130 -2.08 -0.02 6.90
N ALA A 131 -1.53 0.86 7.71
CA ALA A 131 -2.21 1.84 8.54
C ALA A 131 -1.29 3.05 8.55
N ASP A 132 -1.53 4.01 7.68
CA ASP A 132 -0.76 5.21 7.35
C ASP A 132 0.36 5.08 6.30
N CYS A 133 1.07 3.94 6.23
CA CYS A 133 2.11 3.76 5.20
C CYS A 133 1.51 3.73 3.79
N ASN A 134 2.30 4.10 2.78
CA ASN A 134 1.85 4.18 1.39
C ASN A 134 1.79 2.78 0.76
N PRO A 135 0.61 2.27 0.37
CA PRO A 135 0.51 1.14 -0.53
C PRO A 135 0.70 1.64 -1.96
N ILE A 136 1.59 0.99 -2.71
CA ILE A 136 1.94 1.41 -4.06
C ILE A 136 1.83 0.21 -5.01
N ILE A 137 1.03 0.37 -6.07
CA ILE A 137 0.92 -0.59 -7.16
C ILE A 137 1.70 0.00 -8.34
N ILE A 138 2.60 -0.79 -8.93
CA ILE A 138 3.25 -0.49 -10.20
C ILE A 138 2.85 -1.59 -11.19
N TYR A 139 2.28 -1.23 -12.33
CA TYR A 139 1.84 -2.17 -13.35
C TYR A 139 2.41 -1.81 -14.71
N ASP A 140 2.99 -2.77 -15.38
CA ASP A 140 3.40 -2.66 -16.79
C ASP A 140 2.43 -3.49 -17.65
N PRO A 141 1.54 -2.85 -18.41
CA PRO A 141 0.56 -3.53 -19.24
C PRO A 141 1.16 -4.21 -20.49
N VAL A 142 2.38 -3.84 -20.87
CA VAL A 142 3.08 -4.39 -22.04
C VAL A 142 3.63 -5.78 -21.71
N ASN A 143 4.37 -5.87 -20.60
CA ASN A 143 4.96 -7.13 -20.16
C ASN A 143 4.06 -7.93 -19.20
N ASN A 144 2.87 -7.40 -18.88
CA ASN A 144 1.90 -7.98 -17.94
C ASN A 144 2.55 -8.40 -16.61
N ILE A 145 3.17 -7.44 -15.94
CA ILE A 145 3.87 -7.60 -14.66
C ILE A 145 3.46 -6.50 -13.70
N PHE A 146 3.36 -6.82 -12.43
CA PHE A 146 3.12 -5.81 -11.41
C PHE A 146 4.05 -5.91 -10.22
N ALA A 147 4.18 -4.78 -9.50
CA ALA A 147 4.69 -4.72 -8.15
C ALA A 147 3.60 -4.22 -7.20
N ASN A 148 3.56 -4.78 -5.97
CA ASN A 148 2.73 -4.31 -4.86
C ASN A 148 3.65 -4.01 -3.67
N VAL A 149 3.76 -2.75 -3.28
CA VAL A 149 4.81 -2.25 -2.39
C VAL A 149 4.23 -1.56 -1.17
N HIS A 150 4.74 -1.91 0.01
CA HIS A 150 4.54 -1.17 1.26
C HIS A 150 5.67 -0.16 1.44
N SER A 151 5.35 1.13 1.36
CA SER A 151 6.32 2.22 1.57
C SER A 151 5.95 3.04 2.81
N GLY A 152 6.43 2.61 3.97
CA GLY A 152 6.48 3.46 5.16
C GLY A 152 7.61 4.49 5.04
N TRP A 153 7.75 5.43 6.00
CA TRP A 153 8.77 6.45 5.94
C TRP A 153 10.20 5.91 5.78
N LYS A 154 10.54 4.78 6.44
CA LYS A 154 11.83 4.10 6.28
C LYS A 154 12.03 3.53 4.87
N GLY A 155 10.96 2.93 4.31
CA GLY A 155 10.97 2.42 2.93
C GLY A 155 11.07 3.56 1.91
N THR A 156 10.42 4.69 2.19
CA THR A 156 10.49 5.90 1.36
C THR A 156 11.92 6.47 1.36
N LEU A 157 12.55 6.61 2.52
CA LEU A 157 13.97 7.02 2.61
C LEU A 157 14.92 6.10 1.83
N LYS A 158 14.63 4.80 1.82
CA LYS A 158 15.39 3.81 1.05
C LYS A 158 14.92 3.67 -0.40
N ARG A 159 13.95 4.50 -0.82
CA ARG A 159 13.44 4.57 -2.20
C ARG A 159 12.89 3.23 -2.70
N ILE A 160 12.11 2.51 -1.87
CA ILE A 160 11.63 1.16 -2.18
C ILE A 160 10.77 1.12 -3.46
N SER A 161 9.93 2.14 -3.72
CA SER A 161 9.12 2.23 -4.93
C SER A 161 9.97 2.37 -6.18
N LYS A 162 11.03 3.21 -6.13
CA LYS A 162 12.03 3.34 -7.18
C LYS A 162 12.74 2.02 -7.43
N LYS A 163 13.15 1.33 -6.35
CA LYS A 163 13.77 0.00 -6.44
C LYS A 163 12.86 -1.02 -7.13
N ALA A 164 11.55 -1.02 -6.82
CA ALA A 164 10.61 -1.91 -7.48
C ALA A 164 10.54 -1.67 -8.99
N ALA A 165 10.41 -0.39 -9.41
CA ALA A 165 10.40 -0.02 -10.83
C ALA A 165 11.70 -0.42 -11.54
N VAL A 166 12.87 -0.22 -10.90
CA VAL A 166 14.18 -0.62 -11.44
C VAL A 166 14.27 -2.14 -11.59
N ILE A 167 13.80 -2.93 -10.60
CA ILE A 167 13.79 -4.40 -10.72
C ILE A 167 12.87 -4.85 -11.88
N MET A 168 11.71 -4.21 -12.06
CA MET A 168 10.83 -4.50 -13.20
C MET A 168 11.52 -4.17 -14.53
N HIS A 169 12.25 -3.06 -14.60
CA HIS A 169 13.05 -2.70 -15.77
C HIS A 169 14.15 -3.72 -16.04
N ASP A 170 15.01 -3.97 -15.08
CA ASP A 170 16.25 -4.74 -15.26
C ASP A 170 15.99 -6.24 -15.48
N LYS A 171 15.00 -6.80 -14.79
CA LYS A 171 14.74 -8.25 -14.80
C LYS A 171 13.63 -8.69 -15.73
N PHE A 172 12.72 -7.77 -16.09
CA PHE A 172 11.53 -8.10 -16.87
C PHE A 172 11.37 -7.24 -18.13
N ASN A 173 12.39 -6.42 -18.45
CA ASN A 173 12.42 -5.54 -19.62
C ASN A 173 11.26 -4.53 -19.66
N SER A 174 10.70 -4.18 -18.52
CA SER A 174 9.68 -3.14 -18.42
C SER A 174 10.28 -1.77 -18.76
N LYS A 175 9.61 -0.98 -19.60
CA LYS A 175 10.02 0.39 -19.85
C LYS A 175 9.35 1.32 -18.84
N PHE A 176 10.11 2.26 -18.29
CA PHE A 176 9.56 3.20 -17.29
C PHE A 176 8.38 4.00 -17.86
N GLU A 177 8.43 4.40 -19.12
CA GLU A 177 7.36 5.15 -19.81
C GLU A 177 6.04 4.38 -19.96
N ASP A 178 6.08 3.04 -19.89
CA ASP A 178 4.90 2.16 -20.00
C ASP A 178 4.31 1.83 -18.61
N MET A 179 5.05 2.08 -17.53
CA MET A 179 4.60 1.77 -16.17
C MET A 179 3.47 2.70 -15.73
N ILE A 180 2.47 2.12 -15.09
CA ILE A 180 1.37 2.79 -14.41
C ILE A 180 1.60 2.65 -12.91
N VAL A 181 1.55 3.76 -12.17
CA VAL A 181 1.74 3.78 -10.72
C VAL A 181 0.47 4.27 -10.03
N CYS A 182 0.03 3.53 -9.02
CA CYS A 182 -1.12 3.89 -8.19
C CYS A 182 -0.70 3.92 -6.72
N ILE A 183 -0.80 5.10 -6.09
CA ILE A 183 -0.47 5.32 -4.68
C ILE A 183 -1.78 5.44 -3.91
N GLY A 184 -2.06 4.45 -3.05
CA GLY A 184 -3.31 4.34 -2.31
C GLY A 184 -3.43 5.31 -1.13
N PRO A 185 -4.54 5.20 -0.35
CA PRO A 185 -4.73 5.95 0.88
C PRO A 185 -3.59 5.75 1.85
N SER A 186 -3.11 6.84 2.43
CA SER A 186 -1.97 6.86 3.34
C SER A 186 -2.00 8.12 4.21
N ILE A 187 -1.16 8.20 5.23
CA ILE A 187 -0.99 9.45 5.97
C ILE A 187 -0.41 10.53 5.05
N ARG A 188 -0.97 11.72 5.10
CA ARG A 188 -0.58 12.83 4.24
C ARG A 188 0.18 13.90 5.04
N LYS A 189 0.76 14.87 4.33
CA LYS A 189 1.47 16.02 4.89
C LYS A 189 0.72 16.69 6.06
N CYS A 190 -0.62 16.71 6.02
CA CYS A 190 -1.45 17.29 7.10
C CYS A 190 -1.27 16.58 8.46
N CYS A 191 -0.94 15.29 8.47
CA CYS A 191 -0.85 14.47 9.69
C CYS A 191 0.52 13.81 9.90
N PHE A 192 1.35 13.72 8.86
CA PHE A 192 2.68 13.13 8.98
C PHE A 192 3.69 14.19 9.43
N THR A 193 3.87 14.29 10.75
CA THR A 193 4.63 15.35 11.41
C THR A 193 5.66 14.83 12.39
N SER A 194 6.74 15.61 12.61
CA SER A 194 7.72 15.43 13.67
C SER A 194 8.16 16.78 14.23
N LEU A 195 8.58 16.81 15.50
CA LEU A 195 9.25 17.95 16.12
C LEU A 195 10.77 17.83 16.06
N GLU A 196 11.30 16.66 15.66
CA GLU A 196 12.71 16.33 15.73
C GLU A 196 13.46 16.80 14.48
N ASP A 197 14.47 17.65 14.66
CA ASP A 197 15.37 18.09 13.59
C ASP A 197 16.09 16.89 12.97
N GLU A 198 16.57 15.93 13.78
CA GLU A 198 17.21 14.71 13.30
C GLU A 198 16.33 13.90 12.36
N PHE A 199 15.00 13.91 12.58
CA PHE A 199 14.07 13.24 11.68
C PHE A 199 13.98 13.96 10.33
N LYS A 200 13.94 15.29 10.36
CA LYS A 200 13.98 16.14 9.16
C LYS A 200 15.27 15.90 8.38
N ASP A 201 16.42 15.94 9.06
CA ASP A 201 17.74 15.82 8.44
C ASP A 201 17.91 14.52 7.66
N LYS A 202 17.34 13.38 8.14
CA LYS A 202 17.31 12.12 7.38
C LYS A 202 16.65 12.25 6.01
N PHE A 203 15.61 13.08 5.89
CA PHE A 203 14.94 13.31 4.60
C PHE A 203 15.74 14.25 3.72
N VAL A 204 16.28 15.32 4.29
CA VAL A 204 17.10 16.31 3.56
C VAL A 204 18.35 15.67 2.97
N GLU A 205 19.01 14.80 3.73
CA GLU A 205 20.20 14.05 3.28
C GLU A 205 19.89 13.21 2.03
N VAL A 206 18.71 12.60 1.96
CA VAL A 206 18.33 11.69 0.86
C VAL A 206 17.73 12.42 -0.33
N PHE A 207 16.81 13.38 -0.09
CA PHE A 207 15.99 13.96 -1.15
C PHE A 207 16.40 15.37 -1.54
N HIS A 208 17.20 16.08 -0.72
CA HIS A 208 17.56 17.48 -0.91
C HIS A 208 16.33 18.40 -1.06
N ASN A 209 16.47 19.65 -1.45
CA ASN A 209 15.39 20.59 -1.77
C ASN A 209 14.20 20.52 -0.79
N GLU A 210 14.46 20.63 0.51
CA GLU A 210 13.48 20.39 1.58
C GLU A 210 12.20 21.22 1.45
N ASP A 211 12.28 22.42 0.93
CA ASP A 211 11.15 23.35 0.76
C ASP A 211 10.04 22.79 -0.14
N GLU A 212 10.37 21.82 -1.00
CA GLU A 212 9.40 21.20 -1.92
C GLU A 212 8.46 20.23 -1.19
N TYR A 213 8.92 19.57 -0.13
CA TYR A 213 8.15 18.51 0.54
C TYR A 213 8.06 18.63 2.06
N ILE A 214 8.82 19.55 2.70
CA ILE A 214 8.73 19.83 4.12
C ILE A 214 8.20 21.25 4.33
N THR A 215 7.30 21.42 5.29
CA THR A 215 6.89 22.72 5.79
C THR A 215 6.95 22.71 7.31
N LYS A 216 7.25 23.85 7.92
CA LYS A 216 7.23 24.02 9.37
C LYS A 216 6.01 24.84 9.75
N ASP A 217 5.20 24.37 10.72
CA ASP A 217 4.07 25.14 11.23
C ASP A 217 4.50 26.11 12.32
N LYS A 218 3.54 26.94 12.81
CA LYS A 218 3.77 27.92 13.87
C LYS A 218 4.16 27.31 15.23
N ASP A 219 3.82 26.04 15.44
CA ASP A 219 4.14 25.30 16.66
C ASP A 219 5.50 24.56 16.55
N GLY A 220 6.23 24.80 15.46
CA GLY A 220 7.56 24.25 15.21
C GLY A 220 7.58 22.83 14.65
N LYS A 221 6.41 22.24 14.32
CA LYS A 221 6.35 20.88 13.75
C LYS A 221 6.68 20.91 12.27
N TYR A 222 7.51 19.96 11.87
CA TYR A 222 7.76 19.65 10.46
C TYR A 222 6.65 18.76 9.91
N HIS A 223 6.12 19.10 8.75
CA HIS A 223 5.14 18.36 7.99
C HIS A 223 5.79 17.84 6.72
N PHE A 224 5.74 16.51 6.49
CA PHE A 224 6.44 15.85 5.37
C PHE A 224 5.45 15.36 4.32
N ASP A 225 5.71 15.67 3.06
CA ASP A 225 4.98 15.11 1.92
C ASP A 225 5.72 13.89 1.35
N LEU A 226 5.42 12.71 1.88
CA LEU A 226 6.00 11.45 1.38
C LEU A 226 5.59 11.14 -0.06
N ILE A 227 4.40 11.58 -0.47
CA ILE A 227 3.90 11.35 -1.83
C ILE A 227 4.71 12.16 -2.83
N TYR A 228 5.03 13.41 -2.49
CA TYR A 228 5.87 14.25 -3.35
C TYR A 228 7.21 13.57 -3.65
N VAL A 229 7.93 13.12 -2.62
CA VAL A 229 9.25 12.50 -2.83
C VAL A 229 9.16 11.15 -3.57
N ILE A 230 8.10 10.35 -3.35
CA ILE A 230 7.86 9.12 -4.08
C ILE A 230 7.60 9.41 -5.56
N LYS A 231 6.71 10.37 -5.88
CA LYS A 231 6.42 10.78 -7.27
C LYS A 231 7.67 11.27 -7.98
N ASN A 232 8.38 12.23 -7.37
CA ASN A 232 9.60 12.81 -7.93
C ASN A 232 10.66 11.75 -8.25
N ASP A 233 10.85 10.75 -7.37
CA ASP A 233 11.76 9.64 -7.61
C ASP A 233 11.35 8.78 -8.82
N LEU A 234 10.06 8.55 -9.01
CA LEU A 234 9.51 7.74 -10.11
C LEU A 234 9.54 8.52 -11.43
N GLU A 235 9.19 9.80 -11.42
CA GLU A 235 9.27 10.70 -12.57
C GLU A 235 10.71 10.85 -13.08
N LYS A 236 11.69 10.94 -12.17
CA LYS A 236 13.13 10.95 -12.51
C LYS A 236 13.63 9.65 -13.18
N LEU A 237 12.90 8.54 -13.06
CA LEU A 237 13.18 7.32 -13.84
C LEU A 237 12.63 7.39 -15.26
N GLY A 238 11.72 8.32 -15.57
CA GLY A 238 11.02 8.41 -16.83
C GLY A 238 9.59 7.87 -16.83
N ILE A 239 9.03 7.56 -15.64
CA ILE A 239 7.59 7.25 -15.54
C ILE A 239 6.81 8.54 -15.76
N LYS A 240 5.87 8.51 -16.70
CA LYS A 240 5.09 9.69 -17.09
C LYS A 240 4.16 10.14 -15.96
N GLU A 241 4.05 11.45 -15.74
CA GLU A 241 3.20 12.02 -14.69
C GLU A 241 1.73 11.57 -14.85
N GLU A 242 1.21 11.53 -16.09
CA GLU A 242 -0.15 11.08 -16.36
C GLU A 242 -0.42 9.61 -15.99
N ASN A 243 0.63 8.80 -15.86
CA ASN A 243 0.57 7.41 -15.43
C ASN A 243 0.66 7.24 -13.91
N ILE A 244 0.98 8.30 -13.17
CA ILE A 244 1.04 8.27 -11.69
C ILE A 244 -0.28 8.78 -11.12
N LYS A 245 -1.03 7.90 -10.47
CA LYS A 245 -2.31 8.21 -9.83
C LYS A 245 -2.19 8.11 -8.31
N VAL A 246 -2.76 9.10 -7.62
CA VAL A 246 -2.71 9.20 -6.17
C VAL A 246 -4.14 9.28 -5.63
N ALA A 247 -4.47 8.46 -4.65
CA ALA A 247 -5.78 8.46 -4.02
C ALA A 247 -6.14 9.80 -3.35
N ASN A 248 -5.14 10.56 -2.89
CA ASN A 248 -5.29 11.83 -2.18
C ASN A 248 -6.15 11.75 -0.91
N ILE A 249 -6.21 10.58 -0.28
CA ILE A 249 -6.96 10.33 0.96
C ILE A 249 -5.96 10.19 2.11
N CYS A 250 -6.10 11.03 3.15
CA CYS A 250 -5.33 10.90 4.38
C CYS A 250 -6.02 9.91 5.31
N THR A 251 -5.38 8.78 5.62
CA THR A 251 -5.92 7.75 6.52
C THR A 251 -6.17 8.27 7.94
N CYS A 252 -5.29 9.15 8.42
CA CYS A 252 -5.41 9.76 9.73
C CYS A 252 -6.58 10.75 9.83
N CYS A 253 -6.91 11.49 8.76
CA CYS A 253 -8.07 12.40 8.74
C CYS A 253 -9.40 11.65 8.52
N ASN A 254 -9.35 10.47 7.90
CA ASN A 254 -10.52 9.66 7.54
C ASN A 254 -10.54 8.34 8.33
N GLU A 255 -10.40 8.43 9.65
CA GLU A 255 -10.33 7.27 10.55
C GLU A 255 -11.63 6.46 10.61
N GLU A 256 -12.74 7.04 10.20
CA GLU A 256 -14.01 6.34 10.08
C GLU A 256 -13.99 5.28 8.96
N ASP A 257 -13.18 5.52 7.91
CA ASP A 257 -13.12 4.67 6.73
C ASP A 257 -11.79 3.89 6.61
N PHE A 258 -10.72 4.33 7.31
CA PHE A 258 -9.40 3.72 7.28
C PHE A 258 -8.82 3.52 8.67
N TYR A 259 -7.99 2.48 8.83
CA TYR A 259 -7.15 2.35 10.01
C TYR A 259 -5.94 3.28 9.92
N SER A 260 -5.60 3.92 11.04
CA SER A 260 -4.46 4.81 11.16
C SER A 260 -3.67 4.52 12.43
N PHE A 261 -2.40 4.17 12.27
CA PHE A 261 -1.47 3.99 13.39
C PHE A 261 -1.27 5.31 14.15
N ARG A 262 -1.19 6.45 13.45
CA ARG A 262 -1.08 7.79 14.04
C ARG A 262 -2.29 8.09 14.96
N LYS A 263 -3.49 7.77 14.50
CA LYS A 263 -4.71 7.95 15.31
C LYS A 263 -4.76 7.02 16.51
N ALA A 264 -4.41 5.74 16.34
CA ALA A 264 -4.32 4.80 17.44
C ALA A 264 -3.33 5.28 18.51
N THR A 265 -2.15 5.77 18.10
CA THR A 265 -1.15 6.36 19.00
C THR A 265 -1.70 7.59 19.73
N MET A 266 -2.41 8.49 19.02
CA MET A 266 -2.99 9.71 19.62
C MET A 266 -4.09 9.40 20.66
N ARG A 267 -4.81 8.27 20.49
CA ARG A 267 -5.82 7.81 21.44
C ARG A 267 -5.25 6.96 22.57
N ASN A 268 -3.96 6.64 22.53
CA ASN A 268 -3.29 5.67 23.40
C ASN A 268 -3.95 4.28 23.33
N ASP A 269 -4.39 3.86 22.15
CA ASP A 269 -4.89 2.51 21.92
C ASP A 269 -3.74 1.51 22.19
N ASP A 270 -4.05 0.37 22.79
CA ASP A 270 -3.05 -0.65 23.15
C ASP A 270 -2.63 -1.54 21.97
N ASP A 271 -3.31 -1.40 20.83
CA ASP A 271 -2.99 -2.02 19.53
C ASP A 271 -3.70 -1.28 18.38
N TYR A 272 -3.48 -1.71 17.14
CA TYR A 272 -4.09 -1.12 15.95
C TYR A 272 -4.38 -2.17 14.86
N ALA A 273 -5.28 -1.84 13.95
CA ALA A 273 -5.63 -2.66 12.80
C ALA A 273 -4.99 -2.14 11.51
N THR A 274 -5.06 -2.95 10.45
CA THR A 274 -4.59 -2.58 9.11
C THR A 274 -5.65 -2.91 8.05
N PHE A 275 -5.72 -2.07 7.03
CA PHE A 275 -6.43 -2.38 5.80
C PHE A 275 -5.49 -3.00 4.75
N ALA A 276 -6.05 -3.53 3.67
CA ALA A 276 -5.34 -4.32 2.68
C ALA A 276 -5.28 -3.63 1.32
N THR A 277 -4.15 -3.80 0.62
CA THR A 277 -4.03 -3.62 -0.83
C THR A 277 -3.65 -4.95 -1.44
N ILE A 278 -4.50 -5.50 -2.29
CA ILE A 278 -4.31 -6.78 -2.97
C ILE A 278 -4.28 -6.56 -4.47
N VAL A 279 -3.36 -7.26 -5.13
CA VAL A 279 -3.15 -7.18 -6.58
C VAL A 279 -2.84 -8.56 -7.11
N GLY A 280 -3.42 -8.92 -8.26
CA GLY A 280 -3.17 -10.19 -8.95
C GLY A 280 -3.34 -10.07 -10.47
N LEU A 281 -2.66 -10.92 -11.23
CA LEU A 281 -2.90 -11.09 -12.67
C LEU A 281 -3.98 -12.16 -12.89
N ILE A 282 -4.80 -11.92 -13.91
CA ILE A 282 -5.89 -12.81 -14.34
C ILE A 282 -5.37 -13.89 -15.29
#